data_7602f7e9d1217a71148fce54cc0dd929
#
_entry.id   7602f7e9d1217a71148fce54cc0dd929
#
_cell.length_a   1.000
_cell.length_b   1.000
_cell.length_c   1.000
_cell.angle_alpha   90.00
_cell.angle_beta   90.00
_cell.angle_gamma   90.00
#
_symmetry.space_group_name_H-M   'P 1'
#
loop_
_entity.id
_entity.type
_entity.pdbx_description
1 polymer ?
#
loop_
_entity_poly.entity_id
_entity_poly.type
_entity_poly.pdbx_seq_one_letter_code
_entity_poly.pdbx_strand_id
1 'polypeptide(L)'
;RNVSFAASGLKPLTRHYHFLDSGVPDIVPKLIEIEMASGTFSVFEDVKVEINGSQIGLIRSQSPNHKFGDESRPEFGAGLGAPASVVEKYSIDPFDRTRPAPSETYSATSRIFNVDVVGLANNEKYFGYVVKGAKLTGASSGAVATISSINLFSDNWGDIIGAFFFRNANTIPKPPTLFTSGTKTFKVTSTVDGTIPLPSDLPLASSAQGTYLGTGTVLTQTNQVVQLRNPPRPPERENQVTVNVRNEVSTTRRVTRRGRRRRRRAGKK
;
A
#
# COMPACT_ATOMS: atom_id res chain seq x y z
N ARG A 1 -3.43 8.01 10.85
CA ARG A 1 -3.99 7.37 9.67
C ARG A 1 -2.88 6.83 8.78
N ASN A 2 -3.12 5.67 8.19
CA ASN A 2 -2.21 5.07 7.22
C ASN A 2 -2.59 5.50 5.79
N VAL A 3 -1.58 5.67 4.96
CA VAL A 3 -1.72 5.95 3.52
C VAL A 3 -0.90 4.92 2.77
N SER A 4 -1.55 4.12 1.93
CA SER A 4 -0.87 3.10 1.15
C SER A 4 -0.06 3.73 0.01
N PHE A 5 1.06 3.08 -0.31
CA PHE A 5 1.87 3.39 -1.48
C PHE A 5 2.27 2.11 -2.20
N ALA A 6 2.46 2.23 -3.50
CA ALA A 6 3.07 1.22 -4.33
C ALA A 6 4.07 1.90 -5.26
N ALA A 7 5.25 1.32 -5.39
CA ALA A 7 6.29 1.74 -6.31
C ALA A 7 6.66 0.56 -7.19
N SER A 8 6.83 0.78 -8.49
CA SER A 8 7.15 -0.26 -9.46
C SER A 8 8.30 0.16 -10.39
N GLY A 9 8.92 -0.84 -11.01
CA GLY A 9 10.03 -0.60 -11.93
C GLY A 9 11.33 -0.17 -11.24
N LEU A 10 11.45 -0.43 -9.96
CA LEU A 10 12.68 -0.23 -9.21
C LEU A 10 13.70 -1.33 -9.53
N LYS A 11 14.95 -1.15 -9.11
CA LYS A 11 15.96 -2.20 -9.20
C LYS A 11 15.51 -3.43 -8.42
N PRO A 12 15.40 -4.60 -9.04
CA PRO A 12 14.91 -5.81 -8.38
C PRO A 12 15.79 -6.26 -7.21
N LEU A 13 15.15 -6.89 -6.22
CA LEU A 13 15.79 -7.52 -5.06
C LEU A 13 16.80 -6.60 -4.37
N THR A 14 16.43 -5.33 -4.26
CA THR A 14 17.30 -4.28 -3.73
C THR A 14 16.62 -3.59 -2.57
N ARG A 15 17.40 -3.29 -1.53
CA ARG A 15 16.93 -2.51 -0.40
C ARG A 15 16.72 -1.06 -0.80
N HIS A 16 15.60 -0.49 -0.36
CA HIS A 16 15.25 0.90 -0.56
C HIS A 16 14.99 1.61 0.77
N TYR A 17 15.16 2.92 0.74
CA TYR A 17 14.91 3.84 1.85
C TYR A 17 13.74 4.73 1.48
N HIS A 18 13.01 5.22 2.46
CA HIS A 18 11.79 5.99 2.26
C HIS A 18 11.88 7.34 2.93
N PHE A 19 11.32 8.34 2.27
CA PHE A 19 11.33 9.72 2.74
C PHE A 19 9.98 10.38 2.42
N LEU A 20 9.56 11.31 3.28
CA LEU A 20 8.44 12.22 3.00
C LEU A 20 8.97 13.64 3.15
N ASP A 21 9.12 14.36 2.04
CA ASP A 21 9.95 15.57 1.92
C ASP A 21 11.38 15.27 2.44
N SER A 22 11.79 15.96 3.51
CA SER A 22 13.10 15.74 4.17
C SER A 22 13.03 14.81 5.38
N GLY A 23 11.85 14.33 5.76
CA GLY A 23 11.65 13.47 6.92
C GLY A 23 11.53 12.00 6.58
N VAL A 24 11.73 11.15 7.57
CA VAL A 24 11.50 9.71 7.47
C VAL A 24 10.19 9.39 8.20
N PRO A 25 9.11 9.09 7.47
CA PRO A 25 7.84 8.75 8.11
C PRO A 25 7.90 7.35 8.73
N ASP A 26 7.06 7.09 9.73
CA ASP A 26 6.79 5.72 10.16
C ASP A 26 6.08 4.95 9.05
N ILE A 27 6.43 3.70 8.86
CA ILE A 27 5.86 2.86 7.80
C ILE A 27 5.38 1.50 8.31
N VAL A 28 4.56 0.88 7.49
CA VAL A 28 4.23 -0.54 7.51
C VAL A 28 4.53 -1.11 6.13
N PRO A 29 5.66 -1.80 5.94
CA PRO A 29 5.90 -2.56 4.71
C PRO A 29 4.86 -3.65 4.54
N LYS A 30 4.55 -4.02 3.30
CA LYS A 30 3.67 -5.16 3.03
C LYS A 30 4.26 -6.46 3.57
N LEU A 31 5.56 -6.68 3.36
CA LEU A 31 6.29 -7.80 3.92
C LEU A 31 7.20 -7.32 5.05
N ILE A 32 7.13 -8.01 6.17
CA ILE A 32 7.90 -7.77 7.37
C ILE A 32 8.66 -9.05 7.73
N GLU A 33 9.96 -8.94 7.98
CA GLU A 33 10.71 -10.07 8.50
C GLU A 33 10.41 -10.26 9.99
N ILE A 34 10.07 -11.49 10.36
CA ILE A 34 9.69 -11.86 11.71
C ILE A 34 10.48 -13.07 12.22
N GLU A 35 10.52 -13.20 13.53
CA GLU A 35 10.96 -14.38 14.25
C GLU A 35 9.79 -14.89 15.08
N MET A 36 9.31 -16.10 14.77
CA MET A 36 8.21 -16.73 15.49
C MET A 36 8.66 -17.12 16.88
N ALA A 37 7.89 -16.72 17.90
CA ALA A 37 8.10 -17.13 19.29
C ALA A 37 7.18 -18.29 19.67
N SER A 38 5.94 -18.31 19.19
CA SER A 38 4.97 -19.39 19.44
C SER A 38 3.78 -19.33 18.48
N GLY A 39 3.17 -20.47 18.27
CA GLY A 39 1.93 -20.60 17.48
C GLY A 39 2.14 -20.40 15.99
N THR A 40 1.03 -20.16 15.28
CA THR A 40 0.99 -19.97 13.83
C THR A 40 -0.11 -18.94 13.54
N PHE A 41 0.20 -17.87 12.82
CA PHE A 41 -0.79 -16.88 12.41
C PHE A 41 -1.85 -17.47 11.49
N SER A 42 -3.07 -16.95 11.61
CA SER A 42 -4.15 -17.19 10.64
C SER A 42 -4.17 -16.07 9.61
N VAL A 43 -4.55 -16.39 8.37
CA VAL A 43 -4.77 -15.39 7.33
C VAL A 43 -6.02 -14.57 7.67
N PHE A 44 -5.99 -13.27 7.42
CA PHE A 44 -7.05 -12.29 7.72
C PHE A 44 -7.38 -12.11 9.21
N GLU A 45 -6.50 -12.52 10.12
CA GLU A 45 -6.69 -12.20 11.54
C GLU A 45 -6.15 -10.81 11.90
N ASP A 46 -6.77 -10.24 12.95
CA ASP A 46 -6.26 -9.02 13.57
C ASP A 46 -4.97 -9.34 14.32
N VAL A 47 -3.96 -8.49 14.12
CA VAL A 47 -2.67 -8.65 14.77
C VAL A 47 -2.29 -7.36 15.47
N LYS A 48 -2.13 -7.47 16.78
CA LYS A 48 -1.70 -6.37 17.65
C LYS A 48 -0.19 -6.18 17.53
N VAL A 49 0.23 -4.94 17.37
CA VAL A 49 1.63 -4.53 17.33
C VAL A 49 1.96 -3.79 18.61
N GLU A 50 2.93 -4.29 19.37
CA GLU A 50 3.32 -3.75 20.66
C GLU A 50 4.83 -3.54 20.77
N ILE A 51 5.22 -2.47 21.42
CA ILE A 51 6.61 -2.21 21.81
C ILE A 51 6.63 -1.72 23.26
N ASN A 52 7.48 -2.32 24.10
CA ASN A 52 7.61 -1.96 25.52
C ASN A 52 6.26 -1.92 26.26
N GLY A 53 5.36 -2.86 25.98
CA GLY A 53 4.03 -2.95 26.59
C GLY A 53 2.99 -1.96 26.05
N SER A 54 3.37 -1.07 25.13
CA SER A 54 2.46 -0.12 24.50
C SER A 54 2.04 -0.58 23.12
N GLN A 55 0.74 -0.55 22.84
CA GLN A 55 0.23 -0.83 21.50
C GLN A 55 0.53 0.35 20.58
N ILE A 56 1.23 0.08 19.47
CA ILE A 56 1.58 1.06 18.46
C ILE A 56 0.82 0.84 17.14
N GLY A 57 0.14 -0.29 17.00
CA GLY A 57 -0.65 -0.58 15.82
C GLY A 57 -1.60 -1.75 16.01
N LEU A 58 -2.58 -1.80 15.14
CA LEU A 58 -3.45 -2.94 14.88
C LEU A 58 -3.49 -3.13 13.37
N ILE A 59 -3.02 -4.27 12.89
CA ILE A 59 -2.92 -4.61 11.48
C ILE A 59 -3.66 -5.91 11.20
N ARG A 60 -3.95 -6.20 9.94
CA ARG A 60 -4.51 -7.48 9.52
C ARG A 60 -3.45 -8.30 8.78
N SER A 61 -3.36 -9.58 9.10
CA SER A 61 -2.52 -10.51 8.35
C SER A 61 -3.10 -10.76 6.95
N GLN A 62 -2.23 -11.00 5.99
CA GLN A 62 -2.56 -11.49 4.65
C GLN A 62 -1.85 -12.85 4.44
N SER A 63 -2.23 -13.61 3.41
CA SER A 63 -1.45 -14.80 3.02
C SER A 63 0.02 -14.44 2.80
N PRO A 64 0.98 -15.19 3.35
CA PRO A 64 2.40 -14.82 3.28
C PRO A 64 2.90 -14.54 1.88
N ASN A 65 2.39 -15.25 0.88
CA ASN A 65 2.79 -15.11 -0.51
C ASN A 65 1.94 -14.13 -1.34
N HIS A 66 0.96 -13.47 -0.75
CA HIS A 66 0.09 -12.54 -1.46
C HIS A 66 0.82 -11.25 -1.82
N LYS A 67 0.79 -10.84 -3.10
CA LYS A 67 1.33 -9.56 -3.56
C LYS A 67 0.21 -8.56 -3.90
N PHE A 68 -0.62 -8.87 -4.88
CA PHE A 68 -1.75 -8.07 -5.33
C PHE A 68 -3.01 -8.91 -5.54
N GLY A 69 -4.14 -8.25 -5.61
CA GLY A 69 -5.44 -8.86 -5.84
C GLY A 69 -6.27 -8.95 -4.56
N ASP A 70 -7.45 -9.49 -4.68
CA ASP A 70 -8.39 -9.64 -3.56
C ASP A 70 -8.74 -11.12 -3.35
N GLU A 71 -8.01 -11.77 -2.46
CA GLU A 71 -8.28 -13.17 -2.08
C GLU A 71 -9.60 -13.33 -1.31
N SER A 72 -10.14 -12.24 -0.74
CA SER A 72 -11.41 -12.30 0.01
C SER A 72 -12.64 -12.34 -0.90
N ARG A 73 -12.45 -12.20 -2.22
CA ARG A 73 -13.52 -12.18 -3.22
C ARG A 73 -13.25 -13.08 -4.42
N PRO A 74 -12.97 -14.36 -4.23
CA PRO A 74 -12.68 -15.28 -5.33
C PRO A 74 -13.87 -15.45 -6.30
N GLU A 75 -15.10 -15.21 -5.82
CA GLU A 75 -16.32 -15.32 -6.62
C GLU A 75 -16.54 -14.17 -7.61
N PHE A 76 -15.87 -13.04 -7.48
CA PHE A 76 -16.03 -11.92 -8.43
C PHE A 76 -15.49 -12.25 -9.83
N GLY A 77 -14.74 -13.33 -9.98
CA GLY A 77 -14.27 -13.82 -11.29
C GLY A 77 -15.16 -14.87 -11.95
N ALA A 78 -16.06 -15.50 -11.23
CA ALA A 78 -16.67 -16.77 -11.67
C ALA A 78 -18.00 -16.65 -12.43
N GLY A 79 -18.55 -15.48 -12.72
CA GLY A 79 -19.88 -15.44 -13.30
C GLY A 79 -20.24 -14.32 -14.25
N LEU A 80 -19.44 -13.29 -14.41
CA LEU A 80 -19.83 -12.07 -15.14
C LEU A 80 -18.91 -11.69 -16.31
N GLY A 81 -18.11 -12.63 -16.82
CA GLY A 81 -17.20 -12.35 -17.94
C GLY A 81 -16.05 -11.39 -17.59
N ALA A 82 -15.95 -10.96 -16.32
CA ALA A 82 -14.76 -10.28 -15.83
C ALA A 82 -13.64 -11.30 -15.67
N PRO A 83 -12.39 -10.97 -16.05
CA PRO A 83 -11.26 -11.82 -15.73
C PRO A 83 -11.25 -12.05 -14.22
N ALA A 84 -11.10 -13.31 -13.80
CA ALA A 84 -10.85 -13.65 -12.41
C ALA A 84 -9.80 -12.67 -11.88
N SER A 85 -10.03 -12.06 -10.71
CA SER A 85 -9.00 -11.24 -10.08
C SER A 85 -7.82 -12.16 -9.78
N VAL A 86 -6.83 -12.13 -10.66
CA VAL A 86 -5.64 -12.96 -10.51
C VAL A 86 -4.88 -12.42 -9.32
N VAL A 87 -4.86 -13.21 -8.26
CA VAL A 87 -4.00 -12.93 -7.12
C VAL A 87 -2.56 -13.09 -7.58
N GLU A 88 -1.82 -12.01 -7.60
CA GLU A 88 -0.40 -12.04 -7.90
C GLU A 88 0.38 -12.46 -6.65
N LYS A 89 1.36 -13.32 -6.83
CA LYS A 89 2.17 -13.89 -5.76
C LYS A 89 3.64 -13.52 -5.94
N TYR A 90 4.37 -13.54 -4.83
CA TYR A 90 5.82 -13.44 -4.90
C TYR A 90 6.39 -14.73 -5.47
N SER A 91 7.30 -14.62 -6.43
CA SER A 91 7.96 -15.77 -7.05
C SER A 91 9.30 -16.12 -6.40
N ILE A 92 9.81 -15.25 -5.53
CA ILE A 92 11.05 -15.40 -4.77
C ILE A 92 10.92 -14.64 -3.44
N ASP A 93 11.71 -15.01 -2.43
CA ASP A 93 11.84 -14.22 -1.19
C ASP A 93 12.57 -12.90 -1.50
N PRO A 94 11.91 -11.72 -1.33
CA PRO A 94 12.55 -10.44 -1.62
C PRO A 94 13.74 -10.12 -0.71
N PHE A 95 13.78 -10.70 0.49
CA PHE A 95 14.84 -10.45 1.48
C PHE A 95 16.07 -11.32 1.26
N ASP A 96 15.89 -12.49 0.63
CA ASP A 96 16.98 -13.43 0.39
C ASP A 96 16.73 -14.25 -0.89
N ARG A 97 17.38 -13.85 -1.95
CA ARG A 97 17.27 -14.48 -3.28
C ARG A 97 17.71 -15.95 -3.34
N THR A 98 18.33 -16.47 -2.29
CA THR A 98 18.69 -17.89 -2.19
C THR A 98 17.56 -18.74 -1.66
N ARG A 99 16.49 -18.11 -1.17
CA ARG A 99 15.31 -18.78 -0.64
C ARG A 99 14.20 -18.86 -1.68
N PRO A 100 13.35 -19.87 -1.56
CA PRO A 100 12.13 -19.96 -2.37
C PRO A 100 11.18 -18.80 -2.00
N ALA A 101 10.15 -18.63 -2.82
CA ALA A 101 9.05 -17.73 -2.52
C ALA A 101 8.46 -17.99 -1.12
N PRO A 102 7.87 -16.97 -0.48
CA PRO A 102 7.11 -17.17 0.75
C PRO A 102 6.06 -18.27 0.56
N SER A 103 5.79 -19.06 1.61
CA SER A 103 4.78 -20.10 1.58
C SER A 103 3.37 -19.50 1.46
N GLU A 104 2.41 -20.30 1.01
CA GLU A 104 1.00 -19.90 0.90
C GLU A 104 0.34 -19.72 2.29
N THR A 105 0.85 -20.40 3.30
CA THR A 105 0.31 -20.40 4.65
C THR A 105 1.39 -20.13 5.68
N TYR A 106 1.01 -19.57 6.82
CA TYR A 106 1.89 -19.44 7.96
C TYR A 106 2.23 -20.78 8.59
N SER A 107 3.36 -20.81 9.28
CA SER A 107 3.83 -21.95 10.09
C SER A 107 4.56 -21.42 11.33
N ALA A 108 4.86 -22.29 12.26
CA ALA A 108 5.67 -21.94 13.44
C ALA A 108 7.10 -21.51 13.13
N THR A 109 7.53 -21.66 11.87
CA THR A 109 8.86 -21.26 11.39
C THR A 109 8.78 -20.16 10.32
N SER A 110 7.63 -19.51 10.17
CA SER A 110 7.47 -18.40 9.23
C SER A 110 8.45 -17.28 9.57
N ARG A 111 9.11 -16.77 8.54
CA ARG A 111 10.08 -15.66 8.65
C ARG A 111 9.54 -14.36 8.07
N ILE A 112 8.44 -14.43 7.36
CA ILE A 112 7.77 -13.30 6.70
C ILE A 112 6.37 -13.20 7.25
N PHE A 113 5.99 -11.99 7.63
CA PHE A 113 4.62 -11.60 7.92
C PHE A 113 4.14 -10.66 6.82
N ASN A 114 3.01 -10.96 6.23
CA ASN A 114 2.40 -10.17 5.17
C ASN A 114 1.24 -9.36 5.73
N VAL A 115 1.26 -8.06 5.49
CA VAL A 115 0.24 -7.13 5.97
C VAL A 115 -0.78 -6.87 4.87
N ASP A 116 -2.05 -6.88 5.22
CA ASP A 116 -3.11 -6.34 4.40
C ASP A 116 -3.05 -4.81 4.37
N VAL A 117 -2.22 -4.29 3.47
CA VAL A 117 -1.99 -2.84 3.32
C VAL A 117 -3.23 -2.12 2.83
N VAL A 118 -4.07 -2.78 2.02
CA VAL A 118 -5.33 -2.20 1.52
C VAL A 118 -6.31 -2.02 2.68
N GLY A 119 -6.46 -3.05 3.51
CA GLY A 119 -7.27 -2.97 4.73
C GLY A 119 -6.73 -1.92 5.69
N LEU A 120 -5.42 -1.85 5.88
CA LEU A 120 -4.77 -0.86 6.76
C LEU A 120 -5.04 0.59 6.32
N ALA A 121 -5.07 0.86 5.02
CA ALA A 121 -5.30 2.20 4.49
C ALA A 121 -6.78 2.61 4.46
N ASN A 122 -7.69 1.66 4.23
CA ASN A 122 -9.09 1.94 3.92
C ASN A 122 -10.07 1.60 5.06
N ASN A 123 -9.65 0.81 6.05
CA ASN A 123 -10.50 0.41 7.17
C ASN A 123 -10.06 1.14 8.44
N GLU A 124 -10.96 1.91 9.05
CA GLU A 124 -10.69 2.70 10.26
C GLU A 124 -10.33 1.86 11.50
N LYS A 125 -10.64 0.57 11.49
CA LYS A 125 -10.24 -0.37 12.54
C LYS A 125 -8.73 -0.52 12.64
N TYR A 126 -8.02 -0.49 11.50
CA TYR A 126 -6.59 -0.73 11.44
C TYR A 126 -5.82 0.58 11.45
N PHE A 127 -4.70 0.58 12.14
CA PHE A 127 -3.89 1.78 12.29
C PHE A 127 -2.47 1.44 12.75
N GLY A 128 -1.58 2.40 12.63
CA GLY A 128 -0.31 2.38 13.30
C GLY A 128 0.88 2.11 12.38
N TYR A 129 1.97 1.73 12.98
CA TYR A 129 3.25 1.51 12.34
C TYR A 129 3.97 0.33 12.98
N VAL A 130 5.06 -0.08 12.38
CA VAL A 130 5.89 -1.18 12.86
C VAL A 130 7.32 -0.70 13.10
N VAL A 131 7.98 -1.30 14.07
CA VAL A 131 9.40 -1.05 14.37
C VAL A 131 10.09 -2.37 14.67
N LYS A 132 11.38 -2.43 14.40
CA LYS A 132 12.21 -3.59 14.79
C LYS A 132 12.10 -3.83 16.29
N GLY A 133 11.95 -5.09 16.68
CA GLY A 133 11.78 -5.50 18.08
C GLY A 133 10.34 -5.42 18.59
N ALA A 134 9.38 -4.90 17.80
CA ALA A 134 7.99 -4.93 18.19
C ALA A 134 7.45 -6.36 18.17
N LYS A 135 6.55 -6.65 19.11
CA LYS A 135 5.84 -7.91 19.26
C LYS A 135 4.58 -7.88 18.43
N LEU A 136 4.36 -8.92 17.65
CA LEU A 136 3.11 -9.21 16.95
C LEU A 136 2.35 -10.27 17.74
N THR A 137 1.04 -10.04 17.95
CA THR A 137 0.18 -11.02 18.64
C THR A 137 -1.10 -11.18 17.81
N GLY A 138 -1.34 -12.40 17.31
CA GLY A 138 -2.56 -12.75 16.59
C GLY A 138 -3.75 -12.84 17.54
N ALA A 139 -4.87 -12.20 17.17
CA ALA A 139 -6.06 -12.13 18.04
C ALA A 139 -6.83 -13.45 18.09
N SER A 140 -6.89 -14.18 17.00
CA SER A 140 -7.60 -15.47 16.93
C SER A 140 -6.69 -16.67 17.15
N SER A 141 -5.49 -16.63 16.60
CA SER A 141 -4.53 -17.74 16.71
C SER A 141 -3.74 -17.74 18.02
N GLY A 142 -3.62 -16.60 18.69
CA GLY A 142 -2.71 -16.42 19.81
C GLY A 142 -1.22 -16.53 19.42
N ALA A 143 -0.91 -16.55 18.13
CA ALA A 143 0.45 -16.61 17.64
C ALA A 143 1.25 -15.37 18.07
N VAL A 144 2.52 -15.58 18.39
CA VAL A 144 3.43 -14.53 18.81
C VAL A 144 4.68 -14.55 17.95
N ALA A 145 5.07 -13.39 17.45
CA ALA A 145 6.33 -13.18 16.76
C ALA A 145 6.96 -11.85 17.16
N THR A 146 8.25 -11.72 16.90
CA THR A 146 9.00 -10.47 17.04
C THR A 146 9.44 -9.99 15.68
N ILE A 147 9.29 -8.69 15.41
CA ILE A 147 9.76 -8.08 14.17
C ILE A 147 11.29 -8.01 14.18
N SER A 148 11.93 -8.72 13.26
CA SER A 148 13.39 -8.73 13.12
C SER A 148 13.89 -7.62 12.20
N SER A 149 13.11 -7.27 11.15
CA SER A 149 13.46 -6.22 10.20
C SER A 149 12.21 -5.61 9.55
N ILE A 150 12.30 -4.31 9.25
CA ILE A 150 11.26 -3.53 8.53
C ILE A 150 11.83 -2.91 7.25
N ASN A 151 12.90 -3.48 6.71
CA ASN A 151 13.53 -2.97 5.50
C ASN A 151 12.59 -3.12 4.30
N LEU A 152 12.54 -2.09 3.46
CA LEU A 152 11.84 -2.15 2.17
C LEU A 152 12.75 -2.82 1.15
N PHE A 153 12.36 -3.98 0.66
CA PHE A 153 13.01 -4.64 -0.47
C PHE A 153 12.03 -4.69 -1.65
N SER A 154 12.55 -4.34 -2.83
CA SER A 154 11.83 -4.60 -4.06
C SER A 154 11.82 -6.10 -4.36
N ASP A 155 10.74 -6.58 -4.94
CA ASP A 155 10.67 -7.95 -5.42
C ASP A 155 11.47 -8.15 -6.73
N ASN A 156 11.35 -9.32 -7.34
CA ASN A 156 12.03 -9.63 -8.61
C ASN A 156 11.52 -8.83 -9.81
N TRP A 157 10.37 -8.16 -9.70
CA TRP A 157 9.82 -7.25 -10.70
C TRP A 157 10.15 -5.77 -10.42
N GLY A 158 10.76 -5.50 -9.27
CA GLY A 158 11.09 -4.15 -8.83
C GLY A 158 9.91 -3.43 -8.19
N ASP A 159 8.99 -4.17 -7.57
CA ASP A 159 7.83 -3.59 -6.89
C ASP A 159 8.05 -3.52 -5.38
N ILE A 160 7.56 -2.45 -4.76
CA ILE A 160 7.50 -2.25 -3.31
C ILE A 160 6.11 -1.77 -2.95
N ILE A 161 5.53 -2.38 -1.93
CA ILE A 161 4.21 -2.02 -1.41
C ILE A 161 4.33 -1.77 0.10
N GLY A 162 3.59 -0.79 0.58
CA GLY A 162 3.53 -0.48 2.00
C GLY A 162 2.52 0.61 2.31
N ALA A 163 2.55 1.07 3.55
CA ALA A 163 1.82 2.24 3.98
C ALA A 163 2.71 3.11 4.88
N PHE A 164 2.60 4.42 4.78
CA PHE A 164 3.19 5.33 5.75
C PHE A 164 2.11 5.82 6.73
N PHE A 165 2.52 6.14 7.95
CA PHE A 165 1.62 6.45 9.04
C PHE A 165 1.77 7.90 9.50
N PHE A 166 0.66 8.62 9.52
CA PHE A 166 0.57 9.93 10.15
C PHE A 166 0.10 9.78 11.59
N ARG A 167 0.99 10.05 12.54
CA ARG A 167 0.66 10.07 13.95
C ARG A 167 -0.22 11.27 14.27
N ASN A 168 -1.11 11.11 15.24
CA ASN A 168 -1.81 12.24 15.84
C ASN A 168 -0.87 12.99 16.78
N ALA A 169 -0.60 14.24 16.49
CA ALA A 169 0.31 15.09 17.28
C ALA A 169 -0.13 15.25 18.76
N ASN A 170 -1.42 15.05 19.05
CA ASN A 170 -1.96 15.20 20.39
C ASN A 170 -1.78 13.99 21.29
N THR A 171 -1.33 12.85 20.76
CA THR A 171 -1.25 11.59 21.52
C THR A 171 0.17 11.18 21.91
N ILE A 172 1.20 11.98 21.60
CA ILE A 172 2.60 11.57 21.75
C ILE A 172 3.44 12.63 22.45
N PRO A 173 4.26 12.24 23.48
CA PRO A 173 5.12 13.17 24.24
C PRO A 173 6.26 13.81 23.43
N LYS A 174 6.62 13.21 22.28
CA LYS A 174 7.55 13.79 21.31
C LYS A 174 6.80 13.85 19.97
N PRO A 175 6.56 15.04 19.42
CA PRO A 175 5.93 15.12 18.12
C PRO A 175 6.84 14.42 17.11
N PRO A 176 6.34 13.41 16.39
CA PRO A 176 6.99 12.95 15.18
C PRO A 176 7.09 14.13 14.22
N THR A 177 7.88 14.00 13.19
CA THR A 177 7.97 14.99 12.13
C THR A 177 6.58 15.54 11.83
N LEU A 178 6.33 16.79 12.24
CA LEU A 178 5.04 17.44 12.00
C LEU A 178 4.96 17.72 10.51
N PHE A 179 4.13 16.96 9.83
CA PHE A 179 3.84 17.25 8.43
C PHE A 179 2.88 18.44 8.39
N THR A 180 3.38 19.56 7.89
CA THR A 180 2.54 20.71 7.58
C THR A 180 1.56 20.37 6.47
N SER A 181 0.41 21.05 6.43
CA SER A 181 -0.52 20.94 5.30
C SER A 181 0.16 21.36 3.98
N GLY A 182 -0.35 20.88 2.87
CA GLY A 182 0.16 21.15 1.53
C GLY A 182 0.62 19.89 0.79
N THR A 183 1.21 20.09 -0.37
CA THR A 183 1.74 18.98 -1.19
C THR A 183 3.04 18.47 -0.59
N LYS A 184 3.12 17.17 -0.38
CA LYS A 184 4.27 16.44 0.14
C LYS A 184 4.76 15.44 -0.90
N THR A 185 6.06 15.23 -0.98
CA THR A 185 6.65 14.23 -1.86
C THR A 185 7.08 13.02 -1.04
N PHE A 186 6.43 11.88 -1.29
CA PHE A 186 6.89 10.60 -0.79
C PHE A 186 7.84 9.99 -1.82
N LYS A 187 8.99 9.55 -1.36
CA LYS A 187 10.08 9.03 -2.19
C LYS A 187 10.59 7.71 -1.63
N VAL A 188 10.84 6.77 -2.53
CA VAL A 188 11.52 5.50 -2.26
C VAL A 188 12.76 5.46 -3.15
N THR A 189 13.94 5.25 -2.57
CA THR A 189 15.21 5.25 -3.29
C THR A 189 16.17 4.20 -2.73
N SER A 190 17.03 3.67 -3.58
CA SER A 190 18.11 2.76 -3.15
C SER A 190 19.29 3.50 -2.51
N THR A 191 19.33 4.82 -2.54
CA THR A 191 20.36 5.66 -1.90
C THR A 191 19.99 5.95 -0.45
N VAL A 192 20.95 5.80 0.46
CA VAL A 192 20.74 5.94 1.92
C VAL A 192 20.40 7.37 2.32
N ASP A 193 20.99 8.34 1.62
CA ASP A 193 20.84 9.78 1.88
C ASP A 193 19.59 10.38 1.25
N GLY A 194 18.81 9.56 0.52
CA GLY A 194 17.61 10.01 -0.14
C GLY A 194 17.84 10.81 -1.42
N THR A 195 19.04 10.84 -1.97
CA THR A 195 19.29 11.45 -3.27
C THR A 195 18.56 10.67 -4.37
N ILE A 196 18.09 11.38 -5.39
CA ILE A 196 17.54 10.74 -6.60
C ILE A 196 18.73 10.37 -7.47
N PRO A 197 18.90 9.09 -7.84
CA PRO A 197 19.98 8.67 -8.72
C PRO A 197 19.96 9.43 -10.03
N LEU A 198 21.11 9.84 -10.50
CA LEU A 198 21.27 10.42 -11.83
C LEU A 198 21.14 9.33 -12.90
N PRO A 199 20.80 9.66 -14.15
CA PRO A 199 20.77 8.68 -15.24
C PRO A 199 22.08 7.93 -15.43
N SER A 200 23.22 8.54 -15.07
CA SER A 200 24.54 7.92 -15.07
C SER A 200 24.71 6.82 -14.02
N ASP A 201 23.90 6.85 -12.95
CA ASP A 201 23.99 5.89 -11.85
C ASP A 201 23.16 4.62 -12.12
N LEU A 202 22.37 4.62 -13.18
CA LEU A 202 21.60 3.47 -13.63
C LEU A 202 22.53 2.49 -14.39
N PRO A 203 22.44 1.20 -14.16
CA PRO A 203 21.44 0.46 -13.39
C PRO A 203 21.79 0.23 -11.91
N LEU A 204 22.78 0.91 -11.36
CA LEU A 204 23.25 0.65 -9.98
C LEU A 204 22.27 1.11 -8.91
N ALA A 205 21.56 2.19 -9.17
CA ALA A 205 20.60 2.77 -8.24
C ALA A 205 19.24 3.01 -8.90
N SER A 206 18.18 3.08 -8.10
CA SER A 206 16.82 3.35 -8.58
C SER A 206 16.02 4.13 -7.56
N SER A 207 15.03 4.89 -8.03
CA SER A 207 14.10 5.61 -7.16
C SER A 207 12.72 5.73 -7.81
N ALA A 208 11.70 5.90 -6.96
CA ALA A 208 10.36 6.28 -7.37
C ALA A 208 9.84 7.35 -6.40
N GLN A 209 8.99 8.26 -6.88
CA GLN A 209 8.39 9.29 -6.06
C GLN A 209 6.96 9.56 -6.47
N GLY A 210 6.16 9.97 -5.50
CA GLY A 210 4.78 10.36 -5.69
C GLY A 210 4.43 11.53 -4.78
N THR A 211 3.40 12.28 -5.12
CA THR A 211 2.95 13.41 -4.31
C THR A 211 1.74 13.03 -3.46
N TYR A 212 1.70 13.55 -2.26
CA TYR A 212 0.58 13.44 -1.33
C TYR A 212 0.13 14.84 -0.95
N LEU A 213 -1.18 15.11 -1.07
CA LEU A 213 -1.75 16.38 -0.66
C LEU A 213 -2.37 16.24 0.73
N GLY A 214 -1.70 16.84 1.73
CA GLY A 214 -2.22 16.99 3.08
C GLY A 214 -3.10 18.23 3.16
N THR A 215 -4.42 18.03 3.19
CA THR A 215 -5.37 19.13 3.50
C THR A 215 -5.95 18.87 4.88
N GLY A 216 -6.37 19.93 5.59
CA GLY A 216 -7.09 19.80 6.86
C GLY A 216 -8.42 19.06 6.72
N THR A 217 -8.91 18.88 5.50
CA THR A 217 -9.93 17.94 5.06
C THR A 217 -9.21 16.87 4.25
N VAL A 218 -9.26 15.63 4.67
CA VAL A 218 -8.53 14.52 4.05
C VAL A 218 -9.11 14.24 2.66
N LEU A 219 -8.50 14.83 1.63
CA LEU A 219 -8.70 14.41 0.25
C LEU A 219 -7.57 13.43 -0.09
N THR A 220 -7.87 12.16 -0.16
CA THR A 220 -6.93 11.15 -0.62
C THR A 220 -6.85 11.26 -2.14
N GLN A 221 -5.83 11.95 -2.66
CA GLN A 221 -5.49 11.84 -4.06
C GLN A 221 -4.47 10.72 -4.23
N THR A 222 -4.85 9.72 -4.99
CA THR A 222 -3.91 8.72 -5.47
C THR A 222 -3.12 9.38 -6.60
N ASN A 223 -1.91 9.83 -6.30
CA ASN A 223 -1.06 10.41 -7.32
C ASN A 223 -0.22 9.33 -7.99
N GLN A 224 -0.13 9.45 -9.29
CA GLN A 224 0.66 8.54 -10.12
C GLN A 224 2.14 8.59 -9.72
N VAL A 225 2.72 7.44 -9.52
CA VAL A 225 4.16 7.31 -9.37
C VAL A 225 4.81 7.66 -10.72
N VAL A 226 5.65 8.67 -10.75
CA VAL A 226 6.41 8.99 -11.95
C VAL A 226 7.45 7.89 -12.14
N GLN A 227 7.22 7.01 -13.10
CA GLN A 227 8.22 6.02 -13.50
C GLN A 227 9.40 6.75 -14.17
N LEU A 228 10.56 6.69 -13.56
CA LEU A 228 11.79 6.96 -14.29
C LEU A 228 12.00 5.82 -15.29
N ARG A 229 12.23 6.19 -16.54
CA ARG A 229 12.33 5.25 -17.67
C ARG A 229 13.30 4.12 -17.38
N ASN A 230 12.76 2.94 -17.28
CA ASN A 230 13.54 1.73 -17.44
C ASN A 230 13.96 1.55 -18.92
N PRO A 231 15.10 0.92 -19.18
CA PRO A 231 15.45 0.52 -20.55
C PRO A 231 14.32 -0.35 -21.14
N PRO A 232 14.09 -0.29 -22.46
CA PRO A 232 12.95 -0.92 -23.09
C PRO A 232 12.89 -2.42 -22.77
N ARG A 233 11.78 -2.82 -22.16
CA ARG A 233 11.44 -4.25 -22.02
C ARG A 233 11.31 -4.88 -23.40
N PRO A 234 11.72 -6.15 -23.56
CA PRO A 234 11.31 -6.93 -24.72
C PRO A 234 9.76 -6.93 -24.80
N PRO A 235 9.17 -6.94 -26.01
CA PRO A 235 7.73 -6.81 -26.19
C PRO A 235 7.03 -8.10 -25.76
N GLU A 236 6.60 -8.17 -24.49
CA GLU A 236 5.63 -9.18 -24.05
C GLU A 236 4.62 -8.57 -23.07
N ARG A 237 3.41 -8.48 -23.64
CA ARG A 237 2.09 -8.26 -23.01
C ARG A 237 1.87 -6.94 -22.28
N GLU A 238 1.23 -6.04 -23.02
CA GLU A 238 0.48 -4.93 -22.47
C GLU A 238 -0.65 -5.45 -21.56
N ASN A 239 -0.41 -5.47 -20.26
CA ASN A 239 -1.51 -5.43 -19.31
C ASN A 239 -1.70 -3.96 -18.91
N GLN A 240 -2.55 -3.27 -19.65
CA GLN A 240 -3.02 -1.95 -19.24
C GLN A 240 -3.88 -2.12 -17.98
N VAL A 241 -3.30 -1.80 -16.82
CA VAL A 241 -4.11 -1.55 -15.63
C VAL A 241 -4.71 -0.17 -15.76
N THR A 242 -5.91 -0.11 -16.32
CA THR A 242 -6.69 1.13 -16.35
C THR A 242 -7.32 1.29 -14.98
N VAL A 243 -6.70 2.10 -14.12
CA VAL A 243 -7.35 2.54 -12.88
C VAL A 243 -8.38 3.59 -13.25
N ASN A 244 -9.64 3.19 -13.42
CA ASN A 244 -10.76 4.10 -13.58
C ASN A 244 -11.06 4.79 -12.25
N VAL A 245 -10.50 5.98 -12.05
CA VAL A 245 -10.94 6.88 -10.99
C VAL A 245 -12.26 7.52 -11.44
N ARG A 246 -13.39 6.99 -10.99
CA ARG A 246 -14.69 7.65 -11.13
C ARG A 246 -14.72 8.83 -10.16
N ASN A 247 -14.48 10.02 -10.67
CA ASN A 247 -14.87 11.25 -10.00
C ASN A 247 -16.38 11.45 -10.20
N GLU A 248 -17.18 11.03 -9.26
CA GLU A 248 -18.57 11.48 -9.20
C GLU A 248 -18.60 12.91 -8.64
N VAL A 249 -18.47 13.88 -9.53
CA VAL A 249 -18.86 15.26 -9.23
C VAL A 249 -20.37 15.32 -9.35
N SER A 250 -21.06 15.21 -8.24
CA SER A 250 -22.48 15.46 -8.14
C SER A 250 -22.76 16.95 -8.35
N THR A 251 -22.91 17.37 -9.61
CA THR A 251 -23.46 18.68 -9.94
C THR A 251 -24.97 18.60 -9.93
N THR A 252 -25.58 19.06 -8.85
CA THR A 252 -27.02 19.25 -8.77
C THR A 252 -27.41 20.39 -9.72
N ARG A 253 -27.74 20.06 -10.95
CA ARG A 253 -28.27 21.02 -11.91
C ARG A 253 -29.74 21.21 -11.64
N ARG A 254 -30.09 22.32 -11.03
CA ARG A 254 -31.48 22.78 -10.89
C ARG A 254 -32.05 23.06 -12.28
N VAL A 255 -32.88 22.14 -12.77
CA VAL A 255 -33.61 22.34 -14.03
C VAL A 255 -34.85 23.17 -13.75
N THR A 256 -34.81 24.44 -14.07
CA THR A 256 -36.00 25.27 -14.15
C THR A 256 -36.81 24.90 -15.38
N ARG A 257 -37.91 24.19 -15.16
CA ARG A 257 -38.90 23.92 -16.20
C ARG A 257 -39.57 25.23 -16.61
N ARG A 258 -39.20 25.80 -17.73
CA ARG A 258 -40.00 26.83 -18.43
C ARG A 258 -41.18 26.10 -19.13
N GLY A 259 -42.38 26.36 -18.60
CA GLY A 259 -43.61 25.87 -19.21
C GLY A 259 -43.83 26.44 -20.60
N ARG A 260 -43.86 25.58 -21.59
CA ARG A 260 -44.38 25.92 -22.93
C ARG A 260 -45.90 25.86 -22.89
N ARG A 261 -46.58 27.02 -22.88
CA ARG A 261 -47.98 27.19 -23.18
C ARG A 261 -48.21 26.79 -24.64
N ARG A 262 -48.89 25.67 -24.85
CA ARG A 262 -49.51 25.34 -26.18
C ARG A 262 -50.78 26.16 -26.34
N ARG A 263 -50.75 27.13 -27.26
CA ARG A 263 -51.96 27.76 -27.83
C ARG A 263 -52.69 26.71 -28.70
N ARG A 264 -53.86 26.31 -28.24
CA ARG A 264 -54.86 25.66 -29.11
C ARG A 264 -55.51 26.74 -29.99
N ARG A 265 -55.34 26.65 -31.30
CA ARG A 265 -56.17 27.35 -32.30
C ARG A 265 -57.41 26.50 -32.55
N ALA A 266 -58.55 27.09 -32.27
CA ALA A 266 -59.83 26.64 -32.75
C ALA A 266 -59.94 26.99 -34.24
N GLY A 267 -60.33 26.05 -35.08
CA GLY A 267 -60.71 26.21 -36.43
C GLY A 267 -62.09 25.57 -36.71
N LYS A 268 -63.02 26.41 -37.03
CA LYS A 268 -64.40 26.06 -37.52
C LYS A 268 -64.30 25.29 -38.83
N LYS A 269 -64.98 24.25 -38.96
CA LYS A 269 -66.18 23.95 -39.73
C LYS A 269 -66.49 22.47 -39.62
#